data_877fb41d333c6f87697f297555e06cef
#
_entry.id   877fb41d333c6f87697f297555e06cef
#
_cell.length_a   1.000
_cell.length_b   1.000
_cell.length_c   1.000
_cell.angle_alpha   90.00
_cell.angle_beta   90.00
_cell.angle_gamma   90.00
#
_symmetry.space_group_name_H-M   'P 1'
#
loop_
_entity.id
_entity.type
_entity.pdbx_description
1 polymer ?
#
loop_
_entity_poly.entity_id
_entity_poly.type
_entity_poly.pdbx_seq_one_letter_code
_entity_poly.pdbx_strand_id
1 'polypeptide(L)'
;AASDVYKRQVVIQPGVSRERTLILNAYGVTLLQASDVPGFAEMLANGGLTMKKLKPIMEAYAKEHGYYYIDQGNNQDNPDVHYGFTGPEIWEDTDGKVDYVVALVGTGGTLAGLSRYFRGKNPDIKIIGAQPAEVSRRTPEHPDPNVIDGVQAFHGVKTLPAFWDEDHIPYDECLDVVAEDAYAAGRKLVQTDGIFLGQSAGAALWTATQIAKRPEAKGKNIAIILADNAFKYLSTNMYK
;
A
#
# COMPACT_ATOMS: atom_id res chain seq x y z
N ALA A 1 21.89 11.14 5.36
CA ALA A 1 21.96 12.04 6.50
C ALA A 1 21.30 11.34 7.66
N ALA A 2 22.00 11.18 8.78
CA ALA A 2 21.38 10.81 10.04
C ALA A 2 20.43 11.96 10.40
N SER A 3 19.25 11.93 9.81
CA SER A 3 18.20 12.84 10.21
C SER A 3 17.95 12.57 11.68
N ASP A 4 17.91 13.59 12.48
CA ASP A 4 17.60 13.58 13.89
C ASP A 4 16.32 12.74 14.13
N VAL A 5 16.46 11.43 14.26
CA VAL A 5 15.33 10.47 14.38
C VAL A 5 14.43 10.86 15.56
N TYR A 6 15.00 11.43 16.61
CA TYR A 6 14.29 11.95 17.80
C TYR A 6 13.35 13.13 17.50
N LYS A 7 13.45 13.77 16.34
CA LYS A 7 12.52 14.81 15.87
C LYS A 7 11.37 14.30 15.03
N ARG A 8 11.31 13.02 14.75
CA ARG A 8 10.20 12.42 13.99
C ARG A 8 9.06 12.08 14.92
N GLN A 9 7.88 12.44 14.47
CA GLN A 9 6.63 12.01 15.09
C GLN A 9 5.84 11.18 14.09
N VAL A 10 5.23 10.12 14.57
CA VAL A 10 4.37 9.26 13.77
C VAL A 10 3.03 9.12 14.47
N VAL A 11 1.98 9.52 13.80
CA VAL A 11 0.61 9.31 14.27
C VAL A 11 0.18 7.89 13.87
N ILE A 12 -0.14 7.06 14.85
CA ILE A 12 -0.60 5.69 14.64
C ILE A 12 -2.10 5.55 14.88
N GLN A 13 -2.73 4.73 14.06
CA GLN A 13 -4.13 4.37 14.21
C GLN A 13 -4.28 3.16 15.15
N PRO A 14 -5.44 2.97 15.77
CA PRO A 14 -5.76 1.75 16.48
C PRO A 14 -5.65 0.52 15.58
N GLY A 15 -5.16 -0.60 16.12
CA GLY A 15 -5.08 -1.87 15.40
C GLY A 15 -3.81 -2.08 14.56
N VAL A 16 -2.82 -1.17 14.63
CA VAL A 16 -1.50 -1.46 14.05
C VAL A 16 -0.82 -2.61 14.79
N SER A 17 -0.01 -3.40 14.10
CA SER A 17 0.70 -4.55 14.71
C SER A 17 1.63 -4.09 15.82
N ARG A 18 1.79 -4.95 16.84
CA ARG A 18 2.71 -4.70 17.97
C ARG A 18 4.13 -4.46 17.48
N GLU A 19 4.56 -5.19 16.49
CA GLU A 19 5.91 -5.09 15.90
C GLU A 19 6.19 -3.70 15.34
N ARG A 20 5.20 -3.06 14.68
CA ARG A 20 5.36 -1.69 14.19
C ARG A 20 5.65 -0.70 15.32
N THR A 21 4.90 -0.79 16.41
CA THR A 21 5.13 0.04 17.59
C THR A 21 6.53 -0.19 18.18
N LEU A 22 6.95 -1.46 18.30
CA LEU A 22 8.29 -1.79 18.81
C LEU A 22 9.41 -1.28 17.90
N ILE A 23 9.26 -1.42 16.58
CA ILE A 23 10.24 -0.94 15.59
C ILE A 23 10.35 0.60 15.65
N LEU A 24 9.22 1.31 15.66
CA LEU A 24 9.22 2.78 15.74
C LEU A 24 9.86 3.27 17.04
N ASN A 25 9.56 2.64 18.18
CA ASN A 25 10.18 2.96 19.46
C ASN A 25 11.70 2.69 19.43
N ALA A 26 12.14 1.58 18.82
CA ALA A 26 13.57 1.28 18.68
C ALA A 26 14.33 2.34 17.84
N TYR A 27 13.65 2.97 16.89
CA TYR A 27 14.19 4.12 16.15
C TYR A 27 14.12 5.44 16.91
N GLY A 28 13.60 5.48 18.14
CA GLY A 28 13.45 6.71 18.93
C GLY A 28 12.38 7.66 18.40
N VAL A 29 11.42 7.16 17.64
CA VAL A 29 10.31 7.96 17.11
C VAL A 29 9.31 8.26 18.23
N THR A 30 8.85 9.49 18.32
CA THR A 30 7.73 9.85 19.19
C THR A 30 6.43 9.37 18.57
N LEU A 31 5.76 8.43 19.23
CA LEU A 31 4.46 7.92 18.79
C LEU A 31 3.33 8.76 19.37
N LEU A 32 2.43 9.19 18.50
CA LEU A 32 1.18 9.85 18.83
C LEU A 32 0.02 8.91 18.47
N GLN A 33 -0.96 8.81 19.35
CA GLN A 33 -2.22 8.16 18.99
C GLN A 33 -3.04 9.13 18.12
N ALA A 34 -3.89 8.58 17.26
CA ALA A 34 -4.82 9.41 16.48
C ALA A 34 -5.70 10.30 17.39
N SER A 35 -6.00 9.82 18.61
CA SER A 35 -6.73 10.58 19.65
C SER A 35 -5.98 11.82 20.15
N ASP A 36 -4.67 11.86 20.02
CA ASP A 36 -3.84 12.95 20.51
C ASP A 36 -3.80 14.14 19.53
N VAL A 37 -4.32 13.93 18.31
CA VAL A 37 -4.41 14.98 17.29
C VAL A 37 -5.82 15.54 17.24
N PRO A 38 -6.04 16.82 17.59
CA PRO A 38 -7.36 17.44 17.58
C PRO A 38 -8.08 17.27 16.23
N GLY A 39 -9.34 16.87 16.26
CA GLY A 39 -10.15 16.62 15.05
C GLY A 39 -9.94 15.26 14.38
N PHE A 40 -8.81 14.57 14.62
CA PHE A 40 -8.57 13.26 14.01
C PHE A 40 -9.45 12.16 14.63
N ALA A 41 -9.55 12.14 15.97
CA ALA A 41 -10.40 11.18 16.68
C ALA A 41 -11.88 11.33 16.28
N GLU A 42 -12.37 12.54 16.16
CA GLU A 42 -13.74 12.84 15.71
C GLU A 42 -13.99 12.35 14.28
N MET A 43 -13.04 12.58 13.38
CA MET A 43 -13.12 12.11 12.01
C MET A 43 -13.16 10.58 11.94
N LEU A 44 -12.36 9.88 12.76
CA LEU A 44 -12.38 8.40 12.84
C LEU A 44 -13.72 7.89 13.37
N ALA A 45 -14.24 8.50 14.42
CA ALA A 45 -15.52 8.11 15.05
C ALA A 45 -16.70 8.24 14.08
N ASN A 46 -16.66 9.24 13.18
CA ASN A 46 -17.69 9.50 12.19
C ASN A 46 -17.52 8.67 10.89
N GLY A 47 -16.61 7.67 10.86
CA GLY A 47 -16.41 6.78 9.72
C GLY A 47 -15.94 7.49 8.44
N GLY A 48 -15.39 8.69 8.57
CA GLY A 48 -15.10 9.58 7.46
C GLY A 48 -13.62 9.76 7.11
N LEU A 49 -12.76 8.79 7.45
CA LEU A 49 -11.32 8.89 7.15
C LEU A 49 -11.07 8.87 5.64
N THR A 50 -10.69 10.04 5.10
CA THR A 50 -10.12 10.15 3.76
C THR A 50 -8.87 11.00 3.83
N MET A 51 -7.90 10.76 2.95
CA MET A 51 -6.66 11.57 2.89
C MET A 51 -6.98 13.06 2.67
N LYS A 52 -8.00 13.36 1.88
CA LYS A 52 -8.46 14.73 1.64
C LYS A 52 -8.96 15.44 2.91
N LYS A 53 -9.69 14.73 3.78
CA LYS A 53 -10.17 15.29 5.06
C LYS A 53 -9.08 15.32 6.13
N LEU A 54 -8.17 14.34 6.11
CA LEU A 54 -7.07 14.26 7.06
C LEU A 54 -6.04 15.38 6.85
N LYS A 55 -5.77 15.76 5.61
CA LYS A 55 -4.77 16.75 5.25
C LYS A 55 -4.87 18.05 6.05
N PRO A 56 -6.00 18.80 6.07
CA PRO A 56 -6.09 20.05 6.80
C PRO A 56 -5.90 19.90 8.31
N ILE A 57 -6.30 18.77 8.90
CA ILE A 57 -6.11 18.45 10.32
C ILE A 57 -4.63 18.31 10.62
N MET A 58 -3.91 17.53 9.82
CA MET A 58 -2.49 17.28 10.02
C MET A 58 -1.63 18.52 9.71
N GLU A 59 -2.01 19.31 8.72
CA GLU A 59 -1.34 20.59 8.42
C GLU A 59 -1.49 21.59 9.57
N ALA A 60 -2.68 21.70 10.15
CA ALA A 60 -2.93 22.58 11.30
C ALA A 60 -2.11 22.13 12.49
N TYR A 61 -2.12 20.84 12.83
CA TYR A 61 -1.32 20.27 13.90
C TYR A 61 0.19 20.50 13.68
N ALA A 62 0.68 20.21 12.49
CA ALA A 62 2.09 20.41 12.15
C ALA A 62 2.51 21.90 12.26
N LYS A 63 1.66 22.82 11.79
CA LYS A 63 1.91 24.26 11.89
C LYS A 63 1.98 24.75 13.33
N GLU A 64 1.05 24.30 14.18
CA GLU A 64 1.01 24.66 15.61
C GLU A 64 2.28 24.23 16.34
N HIS A 65 2.84 23.07 15.98
CA HIS A 65 4.02 22.50 16.63
C HIS A 65 5.36 22.79 15.90
N GLY A 66 5.33 23.53 14.81
CA GLY A 66 6.53 23.82 14.01
C GLY A 66 7.09 22.60 13.29
N TYR A 67 6.23 21.65 12.89
CA TYR A 67 6.61 20.42 12.19
C TYR A 67 6.42 20.54 10.68
N TYR A 68 7.16 19.71 9.94
CA TYR A 68 6.89 19.49 8.52
C TYR A 68 6.00 18.26 8.34
N TYR A 69 4.85 18.44 7.73
CA TYR A 69 3.93 17.35 7.38
C TYR A 69 4.27 16.81 5.99
N ILE A 70 4.67 15.53 5.91
CA ILE A 70 5.12 14.89 4.66
C ILE A 70 3.95 14.67 3.68
N ASP A 71 2.74 14.45 4.20
CA ASP A 71 1.50 14.27 3.41
C ASP A 71 1.61 13.22 2.30
N GLN A 72 1.99 12.00 2.67
CA GLN A 72 2.16 10.90 1.71
C GLN A 72 0.94 10.63 0.81
N GLY A 73 -0.24 11.07 1.23
CA GLY A 73 -1.49 10.85 0.50
C GLY A 73 -1.73 11.85 -0.64
N ASN A 74 -1.04 13.01 -0.64
CA ASN A 74 -1.24 14.08 -1.62
C ASN A 74 0.07 14.66 -2.15
N ASN A 75 1.23 14.34 -1.56
CA ASN A 75 2.51 14.83 -2.01
C ASN A 75 2.93 14.13 -3.31
N GLN A 76 3.16 14.92 -4.37
CA GLN A 76 3.52 14.42 -5.69
C GLN A 76 4.86 13.67 -5.71
N ASP A 77 5.76 13.92 -4.77
CA ASP A 77 7.01 13.16 -4.62
C ASP A 77 6.76 11.65 -4.45
N ASN A 78 5.60 11.27 -3.91
CA ASN A 78 5.22 9.86 -3.74
C ASN A 78 5.09 9.11 -5.08
N PRO A 79 4.25 9.49 -6.04
CA PRO A 79 4.25 8.82 -7.35
C PRO A 79 5.52 9.11 -8.16
N ASP A 80 6.17 10.25 -7.99
CA ASP A 80 7.36 10.62 -8.75
C ASP A 80 8.57 9.74 -8.43
N VAL A 81 8.75 9.28 -7.20
CA VAL A 81 9.81 8.32 -6.84
C VAL A 81 9.61 6.98 -7.56
N HIS A 82 8.39 6.51 -7.70
CA HIS A 82 8.11 5.28 -8.43
C HIS A 82 8.28 5.44 -9.94
N TYR A 83 7.94 6.62 -10.48
CA TYR A 83 8.21 6.95 -11.88
C TYR A 83 9.70 7.06 -12.19
N GLY A 84 10.46 7.74 -11.32
CA GLY A 84 11.87 8.07 -11.55
C GLY A 84 12.86 6.96 -11.15
N PHE A 85 12.46 6.02 -10.28
CA PHE A 85 13.35 4.98 -9.75
C PHE A 85 12.75 3.59 -9.87
N THR A 86 11.65 3.27 -9.20
CA THR A 86 11.11 1.90 -9.15
C THR A 86 10.77 1.36 -10.55
N GLY A 87 10.15 2.19 -11.40
CA GLY A 87 9.85 1.81 -12.78
C GLY A 87 11.10 1.54 -13.61
N PRO A 88 12.10 2.45 -13.63
CA PRO A 88 13.39 2.22 -14.27
C PRO A 88 14.10 0.94 -13.80
N GLU A 89 14.20 0.71 -12.47
CA GLU A 89 14.83 -0.49 -11.90
C GLU A 89 14.16 -1.77 -12.41
N ILE A 90 12.84 -1.86 -12.38
CA ILE A 90 12.10 -3.02 -12.90
C ILE A 90 12.38 -3.19 -14.42
N TRP A 91 12.40 -2.09 -15.17
CA TRP A 91 12.64 -2.13 -16.60
C TRP A 91 14.03 -2.65 -16.93
N GLU A 92 15.05 -2.18 -16.23
CA GLU A 92 16.43 -2.61 -16.39
C GLU A 92 16.62 -4.07 -15.96
N ASP A 93 16.13 -4.47 -14.79
CA ASP A 93 16.26 -5.83 -14.25
C ASP A 93 15.56 -6.90 -15.12
N THR A 94 14.60 -6.48 -15.94
CA THR A 94 13.86 -7.36 -16.86
C THR A 94 14.31 -7.25 -18.32
N ASP A 95 15.39 -6.52 -18.61
CA ASP A 95 15.80 -6.20 -19.99
C ASP A 95 14.65 -5.60 -20.82
N GLY A 96 13.77 -4.83 -20.22
CA GLY A 96 12.58 -4.28 -20.87
C GLY A 96 11.48 -5.28 -21.22
N LYS A 97 11.55 -6.51 -20.71
CA LYS A 97 10.63 -7.60 -21.03
C LYS A 97 9.51 -7.74 -20.00
N VAL A 98 8.81 -6.65 -19.70
CA VAL A 98 7.66 -6.62 -18.80
C VAL A 98 6.37 -6.65 -19.62
N ASP A 99 5.47 -7.56 -19.31
CA ASP A 99 4.14 -7.65 -19.91
C ASP A 99 3.03 -7.22 -18.95
N TYR A 100 3.22 -7.50 -17.64
CA TYR A 100 2.27 -7.16 -16.59
C TYR A 100 3.02 -6.53 -15.40
N VAL A 101 2.39 -5.54 -14.77
CA VAL A 101 2.84 -4.96 -13.51
C VAL A 101 1.70 -5.04 -12.51
N VAL A 102 1.95 -5.63 -11.35
CA VAL A 102 0.95 -5.79 -10.27
C VAL A 102 1.36 -4.98 -9.05
N ALA A 103 0.46 -4.11 -8.58
CA ALA A 103 0.65 -3.36 -7.34
C ALA A 103 -0.66 -3.20 -6.57
N LEU A 104 -0.56 -3.14 -5.24
CA LEU A 104 -1.67 -2.80 -4.36
C LEU A 104 -1.70 -1.30 -4.09
N VAL A 105 -2.83 -0.84 -3.56
CA VAL A 105 -3.11 0.58 -3.38
C VAL A 105 -3.32 0.90 -1.90
N GLY A 106 -2.36 1.63 -1.33
CA GLY A 106 -2.54 2.37 -0.09
C GLY A 106 -2.90 3.82 -0.41
N THR A 107 -1.90 4.67 -0.68
CA THR A 107 -2.10 6.05 -1.13
C THR A 107 -2.38 6.16 -2.62
N GLY A 108 -2.04 5.14 -3.40
CA GLY A 108 -2.13 5.15 -4.87
C GLY A 108 -0.86 5.60 -5.59
N GLY A 109 0.14 6.12 -4.86
CA GLY A 109 1.36 6.67 -5.46
C GLY A 109 2.16 5.64 -6.26
N THR A 110 2.35 4.44 -5.72
CA THR A 110 3.09 3.36 -6.41
C THR A 110 2.46 3.02 -7.75
N LEU A 111 1.16 2.75 -7.76
CA LEU A 111 0.45 2.37 -8.99
C LEU A 111 0.44 3.52 -10.01
N ALA A 112 0.23 4.76 -9.55
CA ALA A 112 0.26 5.94 -10.42
C ALA A 112 1.63 6.16 -11.07
N GLY A 113 2.70 6.10 -10.27
CA GLY A 113 4.06 6.27 -10.76
C GLY A 113 4.49 5.19 -11.75
N LEU A 114 4.22 3.92 -11.42
CA LEU A 114 4.54 2.78 -12.29
C LEU A 114 3.72 2.81 -13.57
N SER A 115 2.42 3.07 -13.49
CA SER A 115 1.57 3.21 -14.67
C SER A 115 2.10 4.27 -15.62
N ARG A 116 2.40 5.47 -15.11
CA ARG A 116 2.97 6.56 -15.90
C ARG A 116 4.28 6.15 -16.59
N TYR A 117 5.16 5.44 -15.89
CA TYR A 117 6.43 4.98 -16.43
C TYR A 117 6.24 3.92 -17.53
N PHE A 118 5.54 2.85 -17.23
CA PHE A 118 5.40 1.71 -18.13
C PHE A 118 4.56 2.03 -19.38
N ARG A 119 3.50 2.83 -19.25
CA ARG A 119 2.75 3.31 -20.42
C ARG A 119 3.58 4.19 -21.33
N GLY A 120 4.55 4.94 -20.78
CA GLY A 120 5.53 5.70 -21.55
C GLY A 120 6.58 4.83 -22.26
N LYS A 121 6.81 3.60 -21.78
CA LYS A 121 7.73 2.64 -22.42
C LYS A 121 7.03 1.78 -23.47
N ASN A 122 5.92 1.19 -23.11
CA ASN A 122 5.09 0.37 -24.00
C ASN A 122 3.63 0.40 -23.51
N PRO A 123 2.69 0.96 -24.29
CA PRO A 123 1.27 1.05 -23.91
C PRO A 123 0.55 -0.31 -23.80
N ASP A 124 1.14 -1.38 -24.35
CA ASP A 124 0.58 -2.73 -24.27
C ASP A 124 0.82 -3.41 -22.91
N ILE A 125 1.74 -2.89 -22.09
CA ILE A 125 2.00 -3.39 -20.74
C ILE A 125 0.73 -3.23 -19.89
N LYS A 126 0.28 -4.32 -19.30
CA LYS A 126 -0.93 -4.34 -18.47
C LYS A 126 -0.61 -3.95 -17.03
N ILE A 127 -1.29 -2.94 -16.53
CA ILE A 127 -1.18 -2.49 -15.16
C ILE A 127 -2.35 -3.08 -14.37
N ILE A 128 -2.02 -3.91 -13.40
CA ILE A 128 -3.02 -4.64 -12.60
C ILE A 128 -3.02 -4.07 -11.19
N GLY A 129 -4.16 -3.53 -10.80
CA GLY A 129 -4.42 -3.18 -9.41
C GLY A 129 -4.98 -4.37 -8.63
N ALA A 130 -4.73 -4.42 -7.33
CA ALA A 130 -5.39 -5.36 -6.45
C ALA A 130 -5.86 -4.68 -5.17
N GLN A 131 -7.02 -5.07 -4.68
CA GLN A 131 -7.66 -4.49 -3.50
C GLN A 131 -8.20 -5.56 -2.56
N PRO A 132 -8.43 -5.27 -1.28
CA PRO A 132 -9.07 -6.23 -0.37
C PRO A 132 -10.49 -6.55 -0.85
N ALA A 133 -10.83 -7.84 -0.92
CA ALA A 133 -12.21 -8.28 -1.08
C ALA A 133 -13.09 -7.75 0.06
N GLU A 134 -14.38 -7.66 -0.15
CA GLU A 134 -15.33 -7.11 0.83
C GLU A 134 -15.22 -7.81 2.20
N VAL A 135 -15.12 -9.12 2.21
CA VAL A 135 -14.97 -9.94 3.43
C VAL A 135 -13.68 -9.65 4.21
N SER A 136 -12.72 -8.99 3.60
CA SER A 136 -11.43 -8.61 4.19
C SER A 136 -11.35 -7.11 4.53
N ARG A 137 -12.48 -6.43 4.57
CA ARG A 137 -12.59 -5.01 4.96
C ARG A 137 -13.27 -4.90 6.31
N ARG A 138 -12.77 -4.00 7.15
CA ARG A 138 -13.46 -3.66 8.41
C ARG A 138 -14.73 -2.88 8.12
N THR A 139 -15.84 -3.37 8.63
CA THR A 139 -17.16 -2.69 8.59
C THR A 139 -17.76 -2.70 9.99
N PRO A 140 -18.79 -1.89 10.27
CA PRO A 140 -19.51 -1.96 11.55
C PRO A 140 -20.08 -3.36 11.83
N GLU A 141 -20.51 -4.08 10.79
CA GLU A 141 -21.09 -5.43 10.87
C GLU A 141 -19.99 -6.50 10.99
N HIS A 142 -18.78 -6.21 10.53
CA HIS A 142 -17.62 -7.11 10.56
C HIS A 142 -16.36 -6.33 11.00
N PRO A 143 -16.26 -6.04 12.32
CA PRO A 143 -15.25 -5.10 12.82
C PRO A 143 -13.83 -5.68 12.89
N ASP A 144 -13.67 -7.00 12.95
CA ASP A 144 -12.38 -7.67 13.11
C ASP A 144 -12.16 -8.84 12.11
N PRO A 145 -12.21 -8.58 10.80
CA PRO A 145 -11.85 -9.57 9.80
C PRO A 145 -10.34 -9.73 9.71
N ASN A 146 -9.87 -10.80 9.04
CA ASN A 146 -8.52 -10.79 8.52
C ASN A 146 -8.40 -9.74 7.42
N VAL A 147 -7.40 -8.88 7.53
CA VAL A 147 -7.20 -7.73 6.63
C VAL A 147 -5.87 -7.81 5.91
N ILE A 148 -5.77 -7.14 4.79
CA ILE A 148 -4.50 -6.84 4.12
C ILE A 148 -4.11 -5.43 4.56
N ASP A 149 -3.22 -5.34 5.53
CA ASP A 149 -2.89 -4.08 6.20
C ASP A 149 -2.14 -3.11 5.26
N GLY A 150 -2.42 -1.82 5.39
CA GLY A 150 -1.82 -0.76 4.59
C GLY A 150 -2.40 -0.56 3.20
N VAL A 151 -3.44 -1.31 2.83
CA VAL A 151 -4.13 -1.18 1.53
C VAL A 151 -5.61 -0.85 1.71
N GLN A 152 -6.21 -0.29 0.69
CA GLN A 152 -7.61 0.11 0.68
C GLN A 152 -8.33 -0.31 -0.61
N ALA A 153 -9.65 -0.33 -0.58
CA ALA A 153 -10.45 -0.45 -1.78
C ALA A 153 -10.38 0.86 -2.58
N PHE A 154 -10.27 0.74 -3.88
CA PHE A 154 -10.16 1.88 -4.80
C PHE A 154 -10.99 1.71 -6.08
N HIS A 155 -11.30 0.48 -6.47
CA HIS A 155 -12.17 0.18 -7.59
C HIS A 155 -13.62 0.08 -7.12
N GLY A 156 -14.53 0.74 -7.82
CA GLY A 156 -15.95 0.77 -7.46
C GLY A 156 -16.29 1.61 -6.21
N VAL A 157 -15.36 2.44 -5.71
CA VAL A 157 -15.59 3.34 -4.58
C VAL A 157 -15.79 4.78 -5.05
N LYS A 158 -16.50 5.59 -4.25
CA LYS A 158 -16.81 6.99 -4.58
C LYS A 158 -15.63 7.94 -4.49
N THR A 159 -14.59 7.58 -3.71
CA THR A 159 -13.45 8.47 -3.47
C THR A 159 -12.19 7.80 -3.99
N LEU A 160 -11.64 8.36 -5.05
CA LEU A 160 -10.38 7.90 -5.63
C LEU A 160 -9.17 8.36 -4.79
N PRO A 161 -8.05 7.63 -4.85
CA PRO A 161 -6.76 8.12 -4.39
C PRO A 161 -6.43 9.50 -4.97
N ALA A 162 -5.75 10.36 -4.19
CA ALA A 162 -5.52 11.76 -4.56
C ALA A 162 -4.66 11.95 -5.82
N PHE A 163 -3.90 10.92 -6.22
CA PHE A 163 -3.05 10.94 -7.43
C PHE A 163 -3.79 10.51 -8.70
N TRP A 164 -5.07 10.21 -8.61
CA TRP A 164 -5.90 9.73 -9.72
C TRP A 164 -7.08 10.66 -9.92
N ASP A 165 -7.58 10.70 -11.14
CA ASP A 165 -8.86 11.32 -11.49
C ASP A 165 -9.72 10.32 -12.29
N GLU A 166 -10.98 10.68 -12.53
CA GLU A 166 -11.92 9.80 -13.23
C GLU A 166 -11.52 9.54 -14.69
N ASP A 167 -10.82 10.50 -15.30
CA ASP A 167 -10.37 10.43 -16.70
C ASP A 167 -9.05 9.69 -16.86
N HIS A 168 -8.26 9.55 -15.75
CA HIS A 168 -6.92 8.97 -15.77
C HIS A 168 -6.75 7.91 -14.69
N ILE A 169 -7.48 6.80 -14.83
CA ILE A 169 -7.33 5.63 -13.97
C ILE A 169 -6.03 4.90 -14.31
N PRO A 170 -5.10 4.70 -13.35
CA PRO A 170 -3.75 4.21 -13.63
C PRO A 170 -3.65 2.69 -13.74
N TYR A 171 -4.73 1.97 -14.00
CA TYR A 171 -4.73 0.51 -14.14
C TYR A 171 -5.69 0.06 -15.24
N ASP A 172 -5.45 -1.14 -15.77
CA ASP A 172 -6.29 -1.77 -16.80
C ASP A 172 -7.32 -2.71 -16.17
N GLU A 173 -6.97 -3.35 -15.06
CA GLU A 173 -7.81 -4.31 -14.35
C GLU A 173 -7.56 -4.23 -12.84
N CYS A 174 -8.58 -4.57 -12.05
CA CYS A 174 -8.50 -4.68 -10.60
C CYS A 174 -9.03 -6.05 -10.14
N LEU A 175 -8.26 -6.75 -9.29
CA LEU A 175 -8.67 -7.99 -8.66
C LEU A 175 -8.97 -7.79 -7.18
N ASP A 176 -10.05 -8.40 -6.71
CA ASP A 176 -10.37 -8.49 -5.28
C ASP A 176 -9.64 -9.67 -4.65
N VAL A 177 -8.92 -9.41 -3.56
CA VAL A 177 -8.10 -10.40 -2.86
C VAL A 177 -8.65 -10.65 -1.46
N VAL A 178 -8.98 -11.89 -1.16
CA VAL A 178 -9.31 -12.32 0.20
C VAL A 178 -8.02 -12.39 1.02
N ALA A 179 -8.04 -11.85 2.24
CA ALA A 179 -6.85 -11.79 3.09
C ALA A 179 -6.24 -13.17 3.36
N GLU A 180 -7.06 -14.20 3.55
CA GLU A 180 -6.58 -15.57 3.74
C GLU A 180 -5.81 -16.11 2.53
N ASP A 181 -6.23 -15.78 1.33
CA ASP A 181 -5.53 -16.17 0.10
C ASP A 181 -4.18 -15.46 0.00
N ALA A 182 -4.12 -14.17 0.35
CA ALA A 182 -2.88 -13.42 0.44
C ALA A 182 -1.92 -14.02 1.48
N TYR A 183 -2.44 -14.40 2.65
CA TYR A 183 -1.67 -15.02 3.71
C TYR A 183 -1.14 -16.40 3.30
N ALA A 184 -1.97 -17.22 2.66
CA ALA A 184 -1.58 -18.53 2.15
C ALA A 184 -0.48 -18.41 1.08
N ALA A 185 -0.62 -17.47 0.15
CA ALA A 185 0.40 -17.20 -0.87
C ALA A 185 1.73 -16.77 -0.23
N GLY A 186 1.69 -15.88 0.76
CA GLY A 186 2.86 -15.43 1.48
C GLY A 186 3.55 -16.56 2.25
N ARG A 187 2.80 -17.35 3.03
CA ARG A 187 3.34 -18.52 3.75
C ARG A 187 3.98 -19.54 2.80
N LYS A 188 3.36 -19.78 1.66
CA LYS A 188 3.90 -20.69 0.66
C LYS A 188 5.24 -20.21 0.13
N LEU A 189 5.37 -18.94 -0.25
CA LEU A 189 6.62 -18.39 -0.80
C LEU A 189 7.77 -18.45 0.22
N VAL A 190 7.50 -18.23 1.50
CA VAL A 190 8.51 -18.42 2.56
C VAL A 190 9.04 -19.83 2.58
N GLN A 191 8.16 -20.84 2.45
CA GLN A 191 8.51 -22.25 2.54
C GLN A 191 9.21 -22.77 1.28
N THR A 192 8.88 -22.24 0.10
CA THR A 192 9.43 -22.71 -1.19
C THR A 192 10.68 -21.95 -1.60
N ASP A 193 10.72 -20.64 -1.35
CA ASP A 193 11.73 -19.73 -1.91
C ASP A 193 12.50 -18.95 -0.84
N GLY A 194 12.10 -19.04 0.43
CA GLY A 194 12.75 -18.34 1.54
C GLY A 194 12.49 -16.82 1.55
N ILE A 195 11.53 -16.32 0.76
CA ILE A 195 11.19 -14.91 0.70
C ILE A 195 10.13 -14.59 1.75
N PHE A 196 10.55 -13.90 2.81
CA PHE A 196 9.70 -13.58 3.96
C PHE A 196 9.01 -12.22 3.79
N LEU A 197 7.77 -12.24 3.33
CA LEU A 197 7.05 -11.05 2.86
C LEU A 197 5.84 -10.66 3.73
N GLY A 198 5.42 -9.40 3.64
CA GLY A 198 4.26 -8.85 4.35
C GLY A 198 2.92 -9.16 3.66
N GLN A 199 1.84 -8.68 4.28
CA GLN A 199 0.46 -9.00 3.86
C GLN A 199 0.13 -8.48 2.45
N SER A 200 0.49 -7.23 2.14
CA SER A 200 0.26 -6.65 0.81
C SER A 200 1.10 -7.33 -0.28
N ALA A 201 2.32 -7.74 0.06
CA ALA A 201 3.18 -8.50 -0.84
C ALA A 201 2.59 -9.89 -1.14
N GLY A 202 1.99 -10.56 -0.13
CA GLY A 202 1.24 -11.80 -0.32
C GLY A 202 0.05 -11.64 -1.26
N ALA A 203 -0.67 -10.52 -1.15
CA ALA A 203 -1.77 -10.21 -2.04
C ALA A 203 -1.30 -9.92 -3.49
N ALA A 204 -0.17 -9.21 -3.66
CA ALA A 204 0.42 -9.01 -4.98
C ALA A 204 0.83 -10.34 -5.63
N LEU A 205 1.45 -11.23 -4.85
CA LEU A 205 1.83 -12.57 -5.29
C LEU A 205 0.62 -13.41 -5.69
N TRP A 206 -0.44 -13.41 -4.87
CA TRP A 206 -1.68 -14.11 -5.19
C TRP A 206 -2.27 -13.59 -6.50
N THR A 207 -2.37 -12.26 -6.65
CA THR A 207 -2.87 -11.61 -7.86
C THR A 207 -2.07 -12.02 -9.10
N ALA A 208 -0.74 -11.94 -9.04
CA ALA A 208 0.13 -12.37 -10.12
C ALA A 208 -0.06 -13.85 -10.47
N THR A 209 -0.30 -14.70 -9.45
CA THR A 209 -0.60 -16.12 -9.66
C THR A 209 -1.92 -16.32 -10.40
N GLN A 210 -2.96 -15.49 -10.15
CA GLN A 210 -4.20 -15.58 -10.92
C GLN A 210 -3.99 -15.13 -12.38
N ILE A 211 -3.22 -14.06 -12.59
CA ILE A 211 -2.85 -13.61 -13.96
C ILE A 211 -2.07 -14.71 -14.69
N ALA A 212 -1.05 -15.30 -14.04
CA ALA A 212 -0.19 -16.33 -14.65
C ALA A 212 -0.93 -17.62 -15.08
N LYS A 213 -2.10 -17.91 -14.50
CA LYS A 213 -2.95 -19.03 -14.90
C LYS A 213 -3.73 -18.81 -16.20
N ARG A 214 -3.78 -17.58 -16.68
CA ARG A 214 -4.53 -17.22 -17.88
C ARG A 214 -3.80 -17.69 -19.14
N PRO A 215 -4.52 -18.19 -20.16
CA PRO A 215 -3.88 -18.63 -21.42
C PRO A 215 -3.04 -17.55 -22.10
N GLU A 216 -3.53 -16.30 -22.07
CA GLU A 216 -2.86 -15.12 -22.67
C GLU A 216 -1.59 -14.68 -21.91
N ALA A 217 -1.44 -15.10 -20.65
CA ALA A 217 -0.25 -14.81 -19.85
C ALA A 217 0.86 -15.88 -20.00
N LYS A 218 0.64 -16.92 -20.81
CA LYS A 218 1.62 -17.96 -21.01
C LYS A 218 2.90 -17.41 -21.67
N GLY A 219 4.04 -17.58 -21.00
CA GLY A 219 5.33 -17.06 -21.46
C GLY A 219 5.51 -15.56 -21.27
N LYS A 220 4.62 -14.90 -20.53
CA LYS A 220 4.68 -13.48 -20.20
C LYS A 220 5.41 -13.21 -18.90
N ASN A 221 6.05 -12.06 -18.80
CA ASN A 221 6.74 -11.59 -17.61
C ASN A 221 5.81 -10.72 -16.75
N ILE A 222 5.63 -11.10 -15.49
CA ILE A 222 4.78 -10.40 -14.53
C ILE A 222 5.66 -9.83 -13.43
N ALA A 223 5.82 -8.51 -13.39
CA ALA A 223 6.49 -7.81 -12.30
C ALA A 223 5.50 -7.56 -11.16
N ILE A 224 5.91 -7.84 -9.92
CA ILE A 224 5.11 -7.63 -8.71
C ILE A 224 5.85 -6.76 -7.71
N ILE A 225 5.13 -5.92 -6.99
CA ILE A 225 5.70 -5.11 -5.92
C ILE A 225 5.53 -5.83 -4.58
N LEU A 226 6.64 -6.31 -4.03
CA LEU A 226 6.74 -6.86 -2.68
C LEU A 226 7.15 -5.74 -1.72
N ALA A 227 6.18 -4.96 -1.27
CA ALA A 227 6.39 -3.67 -0.63
C ALA A 227 7.14 -3.74 0.71
N ASP A 228 7.00 -4.83 1.46
CA ASP A 228 7.69 -5.01 2.73
C ASP A 228 7.89 -6.48 3.12
N ASN A 229 8.68 -6.68 4.19
CA ASN A 229 8.91 -7.99 4.79
C ASN A 229 7.91 -8.34 5.89
N ALA A 230 7.93 -9.59 6.33
CA ALA A 230 7.01 -10.13 7.33
C ALA A 230 7.29 -9.70 8.78
N PHE A 231 8.43 -9.11 9.09
CA PHE A 231 8.79 -8.78 10.48
C PHE A 231 7.80 -7.86 11.19
N LYS A 232 6.98 -7.13 10.42
CA LYS A 232 5.92 -6.27 10.95
C LYS A 232 4.61 -7.01 11.24
N TYR A 233 4.52 -8.32 10.94
CA TYR A 233 3.26 -9.07 10.91
C TYR A 233 3.29 -10.37 11.71
N LEU A 234 4.35 -10.62 12.50
CA LEU A 234 4.54 -11.89 13.24
C LEU A 234 3.44 -12.15 14.27
N SER A 235 2.87 -11.11 14.85
CA SER A 235 1.74 -11.21 15.79
C SER A 235 0.36 -11.26 15.11
N THR A 236 0.31 -11.11 13.78
CA THR A 236 -0.94 -11.17 13.01
C THR A 236 -1.30 -12.60 12.60
N ASN A 237 -2.53 -12.80 12.13
CA ASN A 237 -3.01 -14.12 11.69
C ASN A 237 -2.29 -14.66 10.44
N MET A 238 -1.49 -13.83 9.75
CA MET A 238 -0.73 -14.30 8.58
C MET A 238 0.32 -15.36 8.95
N TYR A 239 0.96 -15.23 10.11
CA TYR A 239 2.08 -16.09 10.53
C TYR A 239 1.87 -16.79 11.88
N LYS A 240 0.66 -16.81 12.38
CA LYS A 240 0.25 -17.61 13.55
C LYS A 240 -0.12 -19.01 13.17
#